data_4a1b211cef485de8d533d5c0d7e4eb0e
#
_entry.id   4a1b211cef485de8d533d5c0d7e4eb0e
#
_cell.length_a   1.000
_cell.length_b   1.000
_cell.length_c   1.000
_cell.angle_alpha   90.00
_cell.angle_beta   90.00
_cell.angle_gamma   90.00
#
_symmetry.space_group_name_H-M   'P 1'
#
loop_
_entity.id
_entity.type
_entity.pdbx_description
1 polymer ?
#
loop_
_entity_poly.entity_id
_entity_poly.type
_entity_poly.pdbx_seq_one_letter_code
_entity_poly.pdbx_strand_id
1 'polypeptide(L)'
;MPIPVFKPSIKRRDMHSVLSCLVTDEIGPSALADKLTEAVSSYFSLQGGLALREYSRAIRLSLDALKLEEGDEVIISPLAPLIYLKAIISWGIKPILVDVSEKNACLDPALAAETIGAATKAIFVHAPLGRIPPDLSQFGIPVVLDLSEAHGIADSSGMPIAGGTYIILAMEPHAIATCGGGVLILAKDEPSLKRLKGAARSLSKDSLLSDLNASLGLAQWERLPLALEMRDKIYRVFLKSLRRGCHSALAAADERSRAVAFSFPVILSSAVKEVSGYARKMGVETRRAFPDTIIEAYPEDQNHWPKARRLAMSTVLFPLYPTLGKENVQLISRVLSTLP
;
A
#
# COMPACT_ATOMS: atom_id res chain seq x y z
N MET A 1 8.39 26.83 4.28
CA MET A 1 8.77 25.40 4.17
C MET A 1 8.17 24.84 2.89
N PRO A 2 8.83 23.94 2.17
CA PRO A 2 8.24 23.31 0.99
C PRO A 2 7.03 22.46 1.37
N ILE A 3 6.11 22.29 0.42
CA ILE A 3 4.92 21.43 0.57
C ILE A 3 5.40 19.98 0.64
N PRO A 4 5.19 19.25 1.77
CA PRO A 4 5.67 17.87 1.91
C PRO A 4 4.89 16.91 1.03
N VAL A 5 5.52 15.80 0.59
CA VAL A 5 4.88 14.77 -0.25
C VAL A 5 3.73 14.07 0.48
N PHE A 6 3.91 13.80 1.76
CA PHE A 6 2.91 13.17 2.62
C PHE A 6 2.61 14.04 3.83
N LYS A 7 1.33 14.11 4.18
CA LYS A 7 0.86 14.77 5.41
C LYS A 7 -0.41 14.06 5.87
N PRO A 8 -0.47 13.59 7.13
CA PRO A 8 -1.69 13.05 7.70
C PRO A 8 -2.85 14.06 7.65
N SER A 9 -4.03 13.58 7.30
CA SER A 9 -5.23 14.42 7.20
C SER A 9 -6.06 14.36 8.49
N ILE A 10 -5.44 14.70 9.62
CA ILE A 10 -6.09 14.69 10.94
C ILE A 10 -7.11 15.84 11.03
N LYS A 11 -8.31 15.52 11.48
CA LYS A 11 -9.43 16.44 11.68
C LYS A 11 -9.84 16.49 13.16
N ARG A 12 -10.64 17.51 13.51
CA ARG A 12 -11.13 17.68 14.90
C ARG A 12 -11.88 16.44 15.41
N ARG A 13 -12.65 15.77 14.55
CA ARG A 13 -13.36 14.53 14.91
C ARG A 13 -12.41 13.40 15.26
N ASP A 14 -11.28 13.27 14.54
CA ASP A 14 -10.28 12.24 14.81
C ASP A 14 -9.62 12.47 16.17
N MET A 15 -9.27 13.74 16.47
CA MET A 15 -8.74 14.13 17.79
C MET A 15 -9.77 13.82 18.91
N HIS A 16 -11.04 14.10 18.68
CA HIS A 16 -12.09 13.82 19.64
C HIS A 16 -12.23 12.30 19.92
N SER A 17 -12.15 11.45 18.89
CA SER A 17 -12.16 10.00 19.03
C SER A 17 -11.01 9.50 19.93
N VAL A 18 -9.80 10.00 19.68
CA VAL A 18 -8.61 9.66 20.49
C VAL A 18 -8.74 10.16 21.93
N LEU A 19 -9.22 11.39 22.14
CA LEU A 19 -9.44 11.94 23.48
C LEU A 19 -10.52 11.15 24.25
N SER A 20 -11.58 10.71 23.58
CA SER A 20 -12.62 9.86 24.20
C SER A 20 -12.02 8.52 24.66
N CYS A 21 -11.14 7.90 23.87
CA CYS A 21 -10.44 6.69 24.28
C CYS A 21 -9.55 6.92 25.52
N LEU A 22 -8.85 8.06 25.60
CA LEU A 22 -8.03 8.41 26.76
C LEU A 22 -8.85 8.58 28.05
N VAL A 23 -10.09 9.12 27.94
CA VAL A 23 -10.98 9.30 29.09
C VAL A 23 -11.50 7.99 29.66
N THR A 24 -11.55 6.92 28.85
CA THR A 24 -11.99 5.59 29.36
C THR A 24 -10.88 4.82 30.08
N ASP A 25 -9.65 5.29 30.10
CA ASP A 25 -8.43 4.61 30.60
C ASP A 25 -8.13 3.25 29.92
N GLU A 26 -8.93 2.84 28.94
CA GLU A 26 -8.76 1.61 28.15
C GLU A 26 -7.96 1.89 26.88
N ILE A 27 -6.65 2.14 27.03
CA ILE A 27 -5.77 2.53 25.92
C ILE A 27 -5.03 1.34 25.27
N GLY A 28 -5.01 0.18 25.94
CA GLY A 28 -4.37 -1.05 25.44
C GLY A 28 -5.19 -1.76 24.36
N PRO A 29 -4.74 -2.94 23.89
CA PRO A 29 -5.50 -3.74 22.93
C PRO A 29 -6.81 -4.25 23.51
N SER A 30 -7.96 -3.84 22.95
CA SER A 30 -9.30 -4.18 23.41
C SER A 30 -10.35 -3.98 22.30
N ALA A 31 -11.56 -3.57 22.66
CA ALA A 31 -12.75 -3.52 21.82
C ALA A 31 -12.66 -2.57 20.60
N LEU A 32 -11.87 -1.50 20.65
CA LEU A 32 -11.75 -0.59 19.50
C LEU A 32 -10.89 -1.18 18.38
N ALA A 33 -9.87 -1.97 18.73
CA ALA A 33 -9.08 -2.72 17.74
C ALA A 33 -9.94 -3.76 17.01
N ASP A 34 -10.82 -4.46 17.73
CA ASP A 34 -11.78 -5.41 17.16
C ASP A 34 -12.79 -4.71 16.24
N LYS A 35 -13.37 -3.58 16.67
CA LYS A 35 -14.29 -2.75 15.86
C LYS A 35 -13.62 -2.24 14.58
N LEU A 36 -12.37 -1.80 14.64
CA LEU A 36 -11.63 -1.38 13.45
C LEU A 36 -11.47 -2.56 12.48
N THR A 37 -11.08 -3.72 12.98
CA THR A 37 -10.93 -4.94 12.19
C THR A 37 -12.25 -5.34 11.53
N GLU A 38 -13.35 -5.30 12.28
CA GLU A 38 -14.70 -5.58 11.77
C GLU A 38 -15.13 -4.58 10.69
N ALA A 39 -14.96 -3.28 10.92
CA ALA A 39 -15.31 -2.25 9.96
C ALA A 39 -14.56 -2.40 8.63
N VAL A 40 -13.25 -2.72 8.69
CA VAL A 40 -12.43 -2.91 7.49
C VAL A 40 -12.76 -4.24 6.81
N SER A 41 -12.94 -5.33 7.56
CA SER A 41 -13.35 -6.63 7.03
C SER A 41 -14.70 -6.55 6.30
N SER A 42 -15.67 -5.87 6.91
CA SER A 42 -17.01 -5.68 6.32
C SER A 42 -16.94 -4.91 5.01
N TYR A 43 -16.09 -3.88 4.91
CA TYR A 43 -15.89 -3.12 3.67
C TYR A 43 -15.45 -4.04 2.52
N PHE A 44 -14.53 -4.95 2.78
CA PHE A 44 -14.00 -5.88 1.78
C PHE A 44 -14.80 -7.20 1.67
N SER A 45 -15.91 -7.33 2.39
CA SER A 45 -16.71 -8.58 2.47
C SER A 45 -15.88 -9.80 2.90
N LEU A 46 -14.97 -9.59 3.86
CA LEU A 46 -14.08 -10.61 4.41
C LEU A 46 -14.60 -11.14 5.75
N GLN A 47 -14.12 -12.32 6.15
CA GLN A 47 -14.61 -13.03 7.34
C GLN A 47 -14.13 -12.41 8.66
N GLY A 48 -13.06 -11.63 8.65
CA GLY A 48 -12.46 -11.01 9.83
C GLY A 48 -10.94 -11.00 9.77
N GLY A 49 -10.28 -10.75 10.89
CA GLY A 49 -8.83 -10.66 10.92
C GLY A 49 -8.27 -10.32 12.29
N LEU A 50 -7.10 -9.70 12.28
CA LEU A 50 -6.37 -9.24 13.47
C LEU A 50 -5.78 -7.86 13.22
N ALA A 51 -5.77 -7.02 14.24
CA ALA A 51 -5.08 -5.74 14.27
C ALA A 51 -3.77 -5.86 15.06
N LEU A 52 -2.65 -5.54 14.42
CA LEU A 52 -1.30 -5.71 14.96
C LEU A 52 -0.56 -4.36 14.96
N ARG A 53 0.49 -4.24 15.80
CA ARG A 53 1.31 -3.03 15.87
C ARG A 53 2.29 -2.90 14.71
N GLU A 54 2.85 -4.02 14.26
CA GLU A 54 3.97 -4.03 13.34
C GLU A 54 3.62 -4.67 12.00
N TYR A 55 3.92 -3.96 10.92
CA TYR A 55 3.73 -4.45 9.56
C TYR A 55 4.49 -5.76 9.30
N SER A 56 5.73 -5.87 9.76
CA SER A 56 6.52 -7.10 9.68
C SER A 56 5.84 -8.32 10.31
N ARG A 57 5.08 -8.08 11.38
CA ARG A 57 4.35 -9.13 12.08
C ARG A 57 3.21 -9.71 11.25
N ALA A 58 2.48 -8.86 10.52
CA ALA A 58 1.42 -9.31 9.63
C ALA A 58 1.97 -10.17 8.49
N ILE A 59 3.12 -9.81 7.92
CA ILE A 59 3.78 -10.59 6.87
C ILE A 59 4.17 -11.97 7.42
N ARG A 60 4.87 -12.04 8.56
CA ARG A 60 5.28 -13.31 9.18
C ARG A 60 4.08 -14.17 9.53
N LEU A 61 3.03 -13.57 10.07
CA LEU A 61 1.81 -14.28 10.44
C LEU A 61 1.09 -14.87 9.22
N SER A 62 1.16 -14.21 8.05
CA SER A 62 0.61 -14.76 6.81
C SER A 62 1.40 -15.99 6.34
N LEU A 63 2.74 -16.00 6.47
CA LEU A 63 3.58 -17.17 6.13
C LEU A 63 3.22 -18.37 7.02
N ASP A 64 3.11 -18.14 8.33
CA ASP A 64 2.74 -19.17 9.31
C ASP A 64 1.31 -19.70 9.07
N ALA A 65 0.34 -18.81 8.85
CA ALA A 65 -1.05 -19.18 8.57
C ALA A 65 -1.23 -19.95 7.25
N LEU A 66 -0.33 -19.76 6.29
CA LEU A 66 -0.26 -20.53 5.05
C LEU A 66 0.48 -21.86 5.23
N LYS A 67 1.11 -22.08 6.40
CA LYS A 67 1.91 -23.27 6.71
C LYS A 67 3.03 -23.51 5.71
N LEU A 68 3.73 -22.44 5.35
CA LEU A 68 4.88 -22.54 4.47
C LEU A 68 6.08 -23.15 5.23
N GLU A 69 6.79 -24.03 4.56
CA GLU A 69 7.93 -24.78 5.12
C GLU A 69 9.25 -24.32 4.48
N GLU A 70 10.37 -24.66 5.12
CA GLU A 70 11.70 -24.38 4.58
C GLU A 70 11.87 -25.01 3.19
N GLY A 71 12.32 -24.22 2.23
CA GLY A 71 12.49 -24.63 0.83
C GLY A 71 11.28 -24.35 -0.06
N ASP A 72 10.11 -24.02 0.49
CA ASP A 72 8.98 -23.54 -0.31
C ASP A 72 9.34 -22.24 -1.03
N GLU A 73 8.71 -22.02 -2.19
CA GLU A 73 8.91 -20.83 -2.99
C GLU A 73 7.72 -19.87 -2.88
N VAL A 74 8.04 -18.57 -2.80
CA VAL A 74 7.06 -17.47 -2.80
C VAL A 74 7.39 -16.51 -3.91
N ILE A 75 6.43 -16.28 -4.82
CA ILE A 75 6.55 -15.27 -5.87
C ILE A 75 6.26 -13.89 -5.27
N ILE A 76 7.12 -12.91 -5.60
CA ILE A 76 6.97 -11.53 -5.16
C ILE A 76 7.59 -10.56 -6.16
N SER A 77 7.09 -9.31 -6.20
CA SER A 77 7.63 -8.24 -7.04
C SER A 77 8.92 -7.65 -6.46
N PRO A 78 9.92 -7.30 -7.28
CA PRO A 78 11.10 -6.56 -6.85
C PRO A 78 10.79 -5.14 -6.36
N LEU A 79 9.63 -4.57 -6.70
CA LEU A 79 9.15 -3.28 -6.17
C LEU A 79 8.34 -3.40 -4.87
N ALA A 80 8.16 -4.61 -4.32
CA ALA A 80 7.58 -4.78 -3.00
C ALA A 80 8.53 -4.24 -1.91
N PRO A 81 8.01 -3.80 -0.74
CA PRO A 81 8.84 -3.34 0.37
C PRO A 81 9.87 -4.37 0.81
N LEU A 82 11.10 -3.93 1.08
CA LEU A 82 12.23 -4.80 1.46
C LEU A 82 11.94 -5.68 2.68
N ILE A 83 11.02 -5.26 3.54
CA ILE A 83 10.62 -6.02 4.72
C ILE A 83 10.00 -7.39 4.38
N TYR A 84 9.37 -7.53 3.20
CA TYR A 84 8.87 -8.81 2.70
C TYR A 84 10.01 -9.80 2.46
N LEU A 85 11.07 -9.34 1.77
CA LEU A 85 12.23 -10.19 1.51
C LEU A 85 12.86 -10.68 2.80
N LYS A 86 13.03 -9.78 3.79
CA LYS A 86 13.58 -10.11 5.09
C LYS A 86 12.72 -11.14 5.84
N ALA A 87 11.40 -10.98 5.80
CA ALA A 87 10.48 -11.92 6.43
C ALA A 87 10.54 -13.31 5.76
N ILE A 88 10.47 -13.37 4.43
CA ILE A 88 10.50 -14.60 3.64
C ILE A 88 11.80 -15.37 3.89
N ILE A 89 12.96 -14.70 3.76
CA ILE A 89 14.26 -15.35 3.99
C ILE A 89 14.43 -15.82 5.45
N SER A 90 13.98 -15.02 6.42
CA SER A 90 14.09 -15.39 7.84
C SER A 90 13.27 -16.63 8.21
N TRP A 91 12.33 -17.03 7.35
CA TRP A 91 11.50 -18.24 7.51
C TRP A 91 12.07 -19.46 6.76
N GLY A 92 13.24 -19.32 6.11
CA GLY A 92 13.83 -20.36 5.28
C GLY A 92 13.14 -20.55 3.93
N ILE A 93 12.23 -19.64 3.57
CA ILE A 93 11.47 -19.68 2.32
C ILE A 93 12.26 -18.99 1.22
N LYS A 94 12.17 -19.50 0.00
CA LYS A 94 12.87 -18.98 -1.16
C LYS A 94 12.02 -17.93 -1.90
N PRO A 95 12.45 -16.64 -1.95
CA PRO A 95 11.78 -15.62 -2.73
C PRO A 95 12.08 -15.81 -4.23
N ILE A 96 11.05 -15.83 -5.06
CA ILE A 96 11.14 -15.83 -6.52
C ILE A 96 10.69 -14.45 -7.00
N LEU A 97 11.64 -13.66 -7.49
CA LEU A 97 11.36 -12.29 -7.91
C LEU A 97 10.91 -12.26 -9.37
N VAL A 98 9.69 -11.74 -9.60
CA VAL A 98 9.06 -11.62 -10.91
C VAL A 98 8.85 -10.14 -11.25
N ASP A 99 9.28 -9.74 -12.45
CA ASP A 99 9.24 -8.34 -12.89
C ASP A 99 7.78 -7.81 -12.95
N VAL A 100 7.66 -6.51 -13.11
CA VAL A 100 6.39 -5.78 -13.04
C VAL A 100 5.89 -5.37 -14.42
N SER A 101 4.62 -5.02 -14.50
CA SER A 101 4.07 -4.29 -15.63
C SER A 101 4.52 -2.82 -15.59
N GLU A 102 5.09 -2.32 -16.67
CA GLU A 102 5.48 -0.90 -16.78
C GLU A 102 4.29 0.06 -16.67
N LYS A 103 3.08 -0.42 -16.97
CA LYS A 103 1.86 0.41 -16.94
C LYS A 103 1.49 0.85 -15.54
N ASN A 104 1.57 -0.06 -14.56
CA ASN A 104 1.04 0.17 -13.21
C ASN A 104 1.97 -0.24 -12.07
N ALA A 105 3.20 -0.70 -12.38
CA ALA A 105 4.17 -1.18 -11.40
C ALA A 105 3.73 -2.40 -10.57
N CYS A 106 2.60 -3.03 -10.88
CA CYS A 106 2.17 -4.27 -10.24
C CYS A 106 2.89 -5.48 -10.82
N LEU A 107 2.94 -6.58 -10.07
CA LEU A 107 3.44 -7.87 -10.52
C LEU A 107 2.86 -8.22 -11.90
N ASP A 108 3.71 -8.64 -12.85
CA ASP A 108 3.26 -9.05 -14.19
C ASP A 108 2.68 -10.47 -14.13
N PRO A 109 1.36 -10.67 -14.37
CA PRO A 109 0.72 -11.97 -14.22
C PRO A 109 1.20 -12.99 -15.26
N ALA A 110 1.62 -12.54 -16.45
CA ALA A 110 2.13 -13.46 -17.48
C ALA A 110 3.48 -14.03 -17.08
N LEU A 111 4.39 -13.17 -16.59
CA LEU A 111 5.69 -13.61 -16.07
C LEU A 111 5.55 -14.47 -14.81
N ALA A 112 4.56 -14.16 -13.95
CA ALA A 112 4.26 -15.00 -12.79
C ALA A 112 3.82 -16.40 -13.21
N ALA A 113 2.95 -16.52 -14.23
CA ALA A 113 2.50 -17.81 -14.77
C ALA A 113 3.65 -18.69 -15.26
N GLU A 114 4.64 -18.09 -15.93
CA GLU A 114 5.82 -18.81 -16.44
C GLU A 114 6.75 -19.29 -15.30
N THR A 115 6.64 -18.69 -14.13
CA THR A 115 7.54 -18.94 -13.00
C THR A 115 6.97 -19.94 -12.00
N ILE A 116 5.65 -20.13 -12.00
CA ILE A 116 4.97 -21.05 -11.07
C ILE A 116 5.42 -22.49 -11.29
N GLY A 117 5.90 -23.14 -10.23
CA GLY A 117 6.32 -24.54 -10.22
C GLY A 117 5.75 -25.31 -9.03
N ALA A 118 6.13 -26.58 -8.89
CA ALA A 118 5.65 -27.46 -7.82
C ALA A 118 6.04 -26.96 -6.40
N ALA A 119 7.16 -26.25 -6.29
CA ALA A 119 7.63 -25.64 -5.03
C ALA A 119 6.94 -24.31 -4.71
N THR A 120 6.24 -23.67 -5.66
CA THR A 120 5.55 -22.40 -5.45
C THR A 120 4.30 -22.61 -4.60
N LYS A 121 4.28 -22.03 -3.38
CA LYS A 121 3.21 -22.23 -2.39
C LYS A 121 2.39 -20.99 -2.12
N ALA A 122 2.90 -19.80 -2.44
CA ALA A 122 2.17 -18.55 -2.29
C ALA A 122 2.65 -17.48 -3.27
N ILE A 123 1.81 -16.49 -3.50
CA ILE A 123 2.14 -15.28 -4.25
C ILE A 123 1.87 -14.08 -3.33
N PHE A 124 2.87 -13.21 -3.12
CA PHE A 124 2.71 -11.95 -2.42
C PHE A 124 2.55 -10.82 -3.44
N VAL A 125 1.40 -10.19 -3.43
CA VAL A 125 1.05 -9.11 -4.35
C VAL A 125 0.93 -7.80 -3.59
N HIS A 126 1.78 -6.85 -3.91
CA HIS A 126 1.69 -5.49 -3.42
C HIS A 126 0.91 -4.63 -4.44
N ALA A 127 0.04 -3.75 -3.97
CA ALA A 127 -0.70 -2.77 -4.77
C ALA A 127 0.02 -1.40 -4.70
N PRO A 128 1.10 -1.18 -5.46
CA PRO A 128 1.97 -0.03 -5.29
C PRO A 128 1.24 1.26 -5.64
N LEU A 129 1.41 2.29 -4.81
CA LEU A 129 0.90 3.65 -5.06
C LEU A 129 -0.59 3.71 -5.37
N GLY A 130 -1.38 2.76 -4.82
CA GLY A 130 -2.81 2.67 -5.03
C GLY A 130 -3.22 2.10 -6.40
N ARG A 131 -2.31 1.38 -7.07
CA ARG A 131 -2.60 0.73 -8.37
C ARG A 131 -3.37 -0.56 -8.16
N ILE A 132 -4.17 -0.93 -9.16
CA ILE A 132 -4.97 -2.14 -9.11
C ILE A 132 -4.07 -3.35 -9.33
N PRO A 133 -3.99 -4.26 -8.34
CA PRO A 133 -3.23 -5.48 -8.49
C PRO A 133 -3.90 -6.42 -9.51
N PRO A 134 -3.14 -7.30 -10.18
CA PRO A 134 -3.71 -8.30 -11.06
C PRO A 134 -4.55 -9.32 -10.28
N ASP A 135 -5.57 -9.84 -10.91
CA ASP A 135 -6.27 -11.03 -10.40
C ASP A 135 -5.41 -12.27 -10.70
N LEU A 136 -5.02 -12.97 -9.65
CA LEU A 136 -4.19 -14.19 -9.73
C LEU A 136 -4.96 -15.44 -9.25
N SER A 137 -6.26 -15.34 -9.05
CA SER A 137 -7.12 -16.44 -8.57
C SER A 137 -7.09 -17.66 -9.49
N GLN A 138 -6.88 -17.44 -10.78
CA GLN A 138 -6.76 -18.48 -11.81
C GLN A 138 -5.61 -19.48 -11.59
N PHE A 139 -4.60 -19.10 -10.81
CA PHE A 139 -3.45 -19.99 -10.56
C PHE A 139 -3.71 -21.02 -9.45
N GLY A 140 -4.81 -20.91 -8.70
CA GLY A 140 -5.14 -21.83 -7.61
C GLY A 140 -4.15 -21.83 -6.45
N ILE A 141 -3.23 -20.86 -6.39
CA ILE A 141 -2.21 -20.69 -5.36
C ILE A 141 -2.68 -19.62 -4.36
N PRO A 142 -2.46 -19.79 -3.04
CA PRO A 142 -2.77 -18.77 -2.06
C PRO A 142 -2.10 -17.44 -2.37
N VAL A 143 -2.89 -16.35 -2.31
CA VAL A 143 -2.40 -14.98 -2.54
C VAL A 143 -2.47 -14.20 -1.22
N VAL A 144 -1.37 -13.56 -0.85
CA VAL A 144 -1.34 -12.50 0.16
C VAL A 144 -1.33 -11.17 -0.56
N LEU A 145 -2.42 -10.42 -0.42
CA LEU A 145 -2.62 -9.15 -1.11
C LEU A 145 -2.36 -7.99 -0.16
N ASP A 146 -1.36 -7.19 -0.47
CA ASP A 146 -1.03 -6.00 0.31
C ASP A 146 -1.68 -4.75 -0.30
N LEU A 147 -2.64 -4.19 0.41
CA LEU A 147 -3.38 -2.98 0.06
C LEU A 147 -2.98 -1.77 0.92
N SER A 148 -1.80 -1.78 1.53
CA SER A 148 -1.36 -0.71 2.44
C SER A 148 -1.31 0.68 1.79
N GLU A 149 -1.05 0.76 0.49
CA GLU A 149 -1.10 2.00 -0.29
C GLU A 149 -2.41 2.18 -1.08
N ALA A 150 -3.37 1.26 -0.91
CA ALA A 150 -4.58 1.17 -1.73
C ALA A 150 -5.87 1.08 -0.90
N HIS A 151 -5.94 1.78 0.23
CA HIS A 151 -7.11 1.79 1.10
C HIS A 151 -8.36 2.20 0.31
N GLY A 152 -9.39 1.34 0.34
CA GLY A 152 -10.64 1.60 -0.35
C GLY A 152 -10.60 1.35 -1.86
N ILE A 153 -9.61 0.60 -2.35
CA ILE A 153 -9.53 0.22 -3.76
C ILE A 153 -10.76 -0.59 -4.19
N ALA A 154 -11.28 -0.27 -5.37
CA ALA A 154 -12.46 -0.92 -5.93
C ALA A 154 -12.31 -1.16 -7.43
N ASP A 155 -13.03 -2.13 -7.95
CA ASP A 155 -13.12 -2.39 -9.38
C ASP A 155 -13.98 -1.35 -10.13
N SER A 156 -14.19 -1.56 -11.42
CA SER A 156 -15.00 -0.68 -12.28
C SER A 156 -16.49 -0.63 -11.89
N SER A 157 -17.00 -1.64 -11.19
CA SER A 157 -18.39 -1.68 -10.67
C SER A 157 -18.52 -0.98 -9.31
N GLY A 158 -17.40 -0.63 -8.69
CA GLY A 158 -17.34 -0.07 -7.34
C GLY A 158 -17.25 -1.12 -6.23
N MET A 159 -17.06 -2.39 -6.58
CA MET A 159 -16.87 -3.46 -5.60
C MET A 159 -15.42 -3.46 -5.09
N PRO A 160 -15.21 -3.55 -3.77
CA PRO A 160 -13.87 -3.62 -3.19
C PRO A 160 -13.07 -4.81 -3.70
N ILE A 161 -11.80 -4.56 -4.04
CA ILE A 161 -10.89 -5.60 -4.52
C ILE A 161 -10.31 -6.34 -3.32
N ALA A 162 -10.64 -7.63 -3.21
CA ALA A 162 -10.28 -8.49 -2.09
C ALA A 162 -9.85 -9.91 -2.53
N GLY A 163 -9.21 -10.04 -3.69
CA GLY A 163 -8.86 -11.31 -4.35
C GLY A 163 -7.78 -12.16 -3.66
N GLY A 164 -7.42 -11.89 -2.39
CA GLY A 164 -6.39 -12.63 -1.65
C GLY A 164 -6.95 -13.62 -0.63
N THR A 165 -6.18 -14.66 -0.28
CA THR A 165 -6.42 -15.54 0.89
C THR A 165 -6.30 -14.72 2.16
N TYR A 166 -5.28 -13.85 2.21
CA TYR A 166 -5.08 -12.83 3.24
C TYR A 166 -4.91 -11.46 2.60
N ILE A 167 -5.41 -10.43 3.28
CA ILE A 167 -5.19 -9.04 2.92
C ILE A 167 -4.42 -8.38 4.04
N ILE A 168 -3.32 -7.69 3.68
CA ILE A 168 -2.54 -6.86 4.60
C ILE A 168 -2.88 -5.40 4.30
N LEU A 169 -3.12 -4.62 5.35
CA LEU A 169 -3.50 -3.21 5.24
C LEU A 169 -2.82 -2.42 6.35
N ALA A 170 -1.63 -1.89 6.07
CA ALA A 170 -0.91 -1.05 7.02
C ALA A 170 -1.54 0.34 7.11
N MET A 171 -1.67 0.84 8.33
CA MET A 171 -2.27 2.15 8.65
C MET A 171 -1.22 3.12 9.20
N GLU A 172 -0.08 3.16 8.53
CA GLU A 172 1.07 4.00 8.85
C GLU A 172 0.75 5.51 8.75
N PRO A 173 1.59 6.41 9.31
CA PRO A 173 1.32 7.85 9.31
C PRO A 173 1.07 8.47 7.94
N HIS A 174 1.63 7.89 6.87
CA HIS A 174 1.45 8.36 5.49
C HIS A 174 0.29 7.66 4.75
N ALA A 175 -0.36 6.67 5.35
CA ALA A 175 -1.50 5.98 4.77
C ALA A 175 -2.71 6.90 4.54
N ILE A 176 -3.61 6.50 3.64
CA ILE A 176 -4.83 7.28 3.32
C ILE A 176 -5.74 7.38 4.53
N ALA A 177 -5.99 6.24 5.19
CA ALA A 177 -6.59 6.17 6.52
C ALA A 177 -5.51 5.69 7.49
N THR A 178 -5.12 6.53 8.43
CA THR A 178 -4.03 6.23 9.36
C THR A 178 -4.53 6.01 10.78
N CYS A 179 -3.90 5.11 11.50
CA CYS A 179 -4.00 5.02 12.95
C CYS A 179 -2.70 5.44 13.68
N GLY A 180 -1.79 6.14 12.94
CA GLY A 180 -0.50 6.56 13.47
C GLY A 180 0.55 5.46 13.54
N GLY A 181 0.27 4.30 12.99
CA GLY A 181 1.04 3.06 12.98
C GLY A 181 0.17 1.87 13.33
N GLY A 182 0.50 0.72 12.77
CA GLY A 182 -0.26 -0.51 12.90
C GLY A 182 -0.67 -1.10 11.57
N VAL A 183 -1.21 -2.31 11.61
CA VAL A 183 -1.56 -3.07 10.41
C VAL A 183 -2.72 -4.01 10.71
N LEU A 184 -3.61 -4.16 9.74
CA LEU A 184 -4.62 -5.21 9.75
C LEU A 184 -4.16 -6.37 8.85
N ILE A 185 -4.37 -7.59 9.31
CA ILE A 185 -4.32 -8.79 8.48
C ILE A 185 -5.70 -9.44 8.50
N LEU A 186 -6.31 -9.53 7.32
CA LEU A 186 -7.69 -9.96 7.15
C LEU A 186 -7.74 -11.28 6.38
N ALA A 187 -8.69 -12.12 6.68
CA ALA A 187 -8.87 -13.44 6.07
C ALA A 187 -10.14 -13.48 5.21
N LYS A 188 -10.02 -14.10 4.02
CA LYS A 188 -11.09 -14.19 3.03
C LYS A 188 -12.31 -14.99 3.54
N ASP A 189 -12.06 -16.11 4.20
CA ASP A 189 -13.07 -17.10 4.58
C ASP A 189 -12.79 -17.66 5.98
N GLU A 190 -13.76 -18.38 6.53
CA GLU A 190 -13.68 -18.96 7.87
C GLU A 190 -12.50 -19.93 8.04
N PRO A 191 -12.18 -20.84 7.08
CA PRO A 191 -10.99 -21.69 7.19
C PRO A 191 -9.69 -20.88 7.29
N SER A 192 -9.55 -19.81 6.50
CA SER A 192 -8.37 -18.94 6.55
C SER A 192 -8.30 -18.14 7.84
N LEU A 193 -9.44 -17.65 8.34
CA LEU A 193 -9.51 -16.97 9.64
C LEU A 193 -9.10 -17.90 10.80
N LYS A 194 -9.56 -19.15 10.77
CA LYS A 194 -9.18 -20.15 11.78
C LYS A 194 -7.68 -20.45 11.76
N ARG A 195 -7.06 -20.56 10.57
CA ARG A 195 -5.60 -20.72 10.45
C ARG A 195 -4.87 -19.49 10.97
N LEU A 196 -5.31 -18.29 10.60
CA LEU A 196 -4.73 -17.03 11.05
C LEU A 196 -4.76 -16.88 12.57
N LYS A 197 -5.92 -17.14 13.19
CA LYS A 197 -6.09 -17.13 14.65
C LYS A 197 -5.26 -18.23 15.33
N GLY A 198 -5.10 -19.38 14.67
CA GLY A 198 -4.23 -20.47 15.11
C GLY A 198 -2.76 -20.06 15.20
N ALA A 199 -2.24 -19.47 14.13
CA ALA A 199 -0.89 -18.91 14.04
C ALA A 199 -0.65 -17.78 15.06
N ALA A 200 -1.67 -16.98 15.33
CA ALA A 200 -1.59 -15.87 16.27
C ALA A 200 -1.59 -16.25 17.76
N ARG A 201 -1.81 -17.52 18.12
CA ARG A 201 -1.88 -17.96 19.54
C ARG A 201 -0.60 -17.71 20.33
N SER A 202 0.54 -17.69 19.65
CA SER A 202 1.86 -17.43 20.24
C SER A 202 2.19 -15.94 20.38
N LEU A 203 1.33 -15.04 19.85
CA LEU A 203 1.57 -13.61 19.93
C LEU A 203 1.34 -13.10 21.36
N SER A 204 2.28 -12.27 21.84
CA SER A 204 2.09 -11.50 23.06
C SER A 204 1.03 -10.40 22.85
N LYS A 205 0.38 -9.99 23.91
CA LYS A 205 -0.56 -8.84 23.87
C LYS A 205 0.09 -7.56 23.32
N ASP A 206 1.40 -7.39 23.53
CA ASP A 206 2.15 -6.23 23.03
C ASP A 206 2.25 -6.19 21.50
N SER A 207 2.01 -7.32 20.83
CA SER A 207 1.96 -7.38 19.36
C SER A 207 0.64 -6.88 18.78
N LEU A 208 -0.40 -6.75 19.60
CA LEU A 208 -1.73 -6.31 19.18
C LEU A 208 -1.82 -4.79 19.12
N LEU A 209 -2.63 -4.27 18.22
CA LEU A 209 -2.88 -2.83 18.08
C LEU A 209 -3.59 -2.28 19.32
N SER A 210 -3.12 -1.16 19.84
CA SER A 210 -3.75 -0.51 21.01
C SER A 210 -5.07 0.16 20.60
N ASP A 211 -6.02 0.25 21.53
CA ASP A 211 -7.28 0.95 21.32
C ASP A 211 -7.07 2.45 21.06
N LEU A 212 -6.00 3.03 21.61
CA LEU A 212 -5.61 4.39 21.32
C LEU A 212 -5.36 4.61 19.83
N ASN A 213 -4.59 3.73 19.18
CA ASN A 213 -4.35 3.77 17.74
C ASN A 213 -5.62 3.40 16.95
N ALA A 214 -6.34 2.37 17.39
CA ALA A 214 -7.56 1.91 16.73
C ALA A 214 -8.66 2.99 16.73
N SER A 215 -8.77 3.81 17.78
CA SER A 215 -9.73 4.92 17.85
C SER A 215 -9.51 5.96 16.74
N LEU A 216 -8.25 6.28 16.45
CA LEU A 216 -7.88 7.12 15.31
C LEU A 216 -8.20 6.42 13.98
N GLY A 217 -7.83 5.14 13.86
CA GLY A 217 -8.09 4.32 12.68
C GLY A 217 -9.56 4.26 12.31
N LEU A 218 -10.45 4.03 13.29
CA LEU A 218 -11.89 4.01 13.09
C LEU A 218 -12.41 5.36 12.55
N ALA A 219 -12.04 6.47 13.18
CA ALA A 219 -12.46 7.80 12.73
C ALA A 219 -11.97 8.13 11.33
N GLN A 220 -10.75 7.68 10.97
CA GLN A 220 -10.18 7.83 9.63
C GLN A 220 -10.91 6.93 8.62
N TRP A 221 -11.21 5.68 8.98
CA TRP A 221 -11.88 4.71 8.10
C TRP A 221 -13.31 5.15 7.77
N GLU A 222 -14.08 5.62 8.76
CA GLU A 222 -15.42 6.17 8.53
C GLU A 222 -15.45 7.31 7.50
N ARG A 223 -14.36 8.08 7.39
CA ARG A 223 -14.24 9.19 6.44
C ARG A 223 -13.49 8.83 5.16
N LEU A 224 -13.11 7.57 4.99
CA LEU A 224 -12.36 7.11 3.83
C LEU A 224 -13.03 7.49 2.50
N PRO A 225 -14.34 7.31 2.28
CA PRO A 225 -14.98 7.68 1.02
C PRO A 225 -14.78 9.15 0.65
N LEU A 226 -14.92 10.06 1.63
CA LEU A 226 -14.69 11.49 1.42
C LEU A 226 -13.22 11.80 1.12
N ALA A 227 -12.29 11.13 1.81
CA ALA A 227 -10.86 11.31 1.57
C ALA A 227 -10.47 10.86 0.15
N LEU A 228 -11.02 9.75 -0.33
CA LEU A 228 -10.80 9.24 -1.68
C LEU A 228 -11.37 10.19 -2.75
N GLU A 229 -12.58 10.70 -2.55
CA GLU A 229 -13.18 11.67 -3.46
C GLU A 229 -12.34 12.95 -3.60
N MET A 230 -11.86 13.49 -2.47
CA MET A 230 -11.02 14.69 -2.48
C MET A 230 -9.66 14.43 -3.17
N ARG A 231 -9.05 13.27 -2.94
CA ARG A 231 -7.82 12.86 -3.61
C ARG A 231 -8.00 12.70 -5.12
N ASP A 232 -9.09 12.07 -5.56
CA ASP A 232 -9.41 11.91 -6.98
C ASP A 232 -9.58 13.27 -7.68
N LYS A 233 -10.29 14.21 -7.06
CA LYS A 233 -10.43 15.58 -7.60
C LYS A 233 -9.07 16.26 -7.81
N ILE A 234 -8.15 16.17 -6.83
CA ILE A 234 -6.81 16.73 -6.93
C ILE A 234 -6.01 15.99 -8.02
N TYR A 235 -6.06 14.66 -8.04
CA TYR A 235 -5.37 13.83 -9.01
C TYR A 235 -5.73 14.22 -10.46
N ARG A 236 -7.00 14.40 -10.75
CA ARG A 236 -7.48 14.83 -12.09
C ARG A 236 -6.94 16.20 -12.49
N VAL A 237 -6.86 17.16 -11.55
CA VAL A 237 -6.28 18.48 -11.80
C VAL A 237 -4.80 18.35 -12.15
N PHE A 238 -4.04 17.56 -11.39
CA PHE A 238 -2.63 17.33 -11.63
C PHE A 238 -2.37 16.59 -12.95
N LEU A 239 -3.17 15.59 -13.26
CA LEU A 239 -3.08 14.85 -14.52
C LEU A 239 -3.25 15.77 -15.73
N LYS A 240 -4.24 16.68 -15.67
CA LYS A 240 -4.46 17.69 -16.73
C LYS A 240 -3.27 18.64 -16.88
N SER A 241 -2.62 18.99 -15.77
CA SER A 241 -1.45 19.88 -15.78
C SER A 241 -0.21 19.17 -16.33
N LEU A 242 0.04 17.93 -15.94
CA LEU A 242 1.18 17.13 -16.39
C LEU A 242 1.15 16.86 -17.92
N ARG A 243 -0.04 16.66 -18.49
CA ARG A 243 -0.21 16.43 -19.95
C ARG A 243 0.30 17.56 -20.84
N ARG A 244 0.66 18.72 -20.28
CA ARG A 244 1.24 19.85 -21.01
C ARG A 244 2.75 19.75 -21.20
N GLY A 245 3.40 18.87 -20.44
CA GLY A 245 4.85 18.61 -20.48
C GLY A 245 5.21 17.30 -21.18
N CYS A 246 6.48 16.90 -21.04
CA CYS A 246 7.04 15.69 -21.63
C CYS A 246 6.98 14.46 -20.72
N HIS A 247 6.58 14.62 -19.46
CA HIS A 247 6.51 13.54 -18.47
C HIS A 247 5.15 12.85 -18.49
N SER A 248 5.09 11.62 -17.95
CA SER A 248 3.85 10.87 -17.88
C SER A 248 3.50 10.49 -16.43
N ALA A 249 2.21 10.40 -16.14
CA ALA A 249 1.78 9.81 -14.87
C ALA A 249 1.92 8.28 -14.96
N LEU A 250 2.31 7.64 -13.85
CA LEU A 250 2.15 6.19 -13.75
C LEU A 250 0.67 5.87 -13.90
N ALA A 251 0.30 5.06 -14.89
CA ALA A 251 -1.09 4.85 -15.23
C ALA A 251 -1.87 4.28 -14.02
N ALA A 252 -3.06 4.83 -13.79
CA ALA A 252 -4.10 4.03 -13.18
C ALA A 252 -4.35 2.87 -14.15
N ALA A 253 -4.47 1.64 -13.67
CA ALA A 253 -4.88 0.54 -14.51
C ALA A 253 -6.15 0.95 -15.27
N ASP A 254 -6.48 0.29 -16.33
CA ASP A 254 -7.59 0.51 -17.24
C ASP A 254 -8.53 1.69 -16.90
N GLU A 255 -8.91 2.51 -17.88
CA GLU A 255 -9.79 3.70 -17.70
C GLU A 255 -11.11 3.41 -16.97
N ARG A 256 -11.48 2.14 -16.82
CA ARG A 256 -12.68 1.64 -16.17
C ARG A 256 -12.54 1.34 -14.68
N SER A 257 -11.31 1.29 -14.15
CA SER A 257 -11.08 0.94 -12.74
C SER A 257 -10.64 2.15 -11.93
N ARG A 258 -11.15 2.27 -10.70
CA ARG A 258 -10.80 3.35 -9.78
C ARG A 258 -9.53 2.99 -9.00
N ALA A 259 -8.36 3.18 -9.61
CA ALA A 259 -7.14 3.24 -8.83
C ALA A 259 -7.26 4.32 -7.74
N VAL A 260 -6.68 4.04 -6.58
CA VAL A 260 -6.68 4.99 -5.47
C VAL A 260 -5.58 6.02 -5.67
N ALA A 261 -5.89 7.29 -5.54
CA ALA A 261 -4.90 8.36 -5.56
C ALA A 261 -4.13 8.44 -4.23
N PHE A 262 -3.28 7.44 -3.95
CA PHE A 262 -2.40 7.43 -2.77
C PHE A 262 -1.41 8.59 -2.79
N SER A 263 -0.80 8.85 -3.94
CA SER A 263 0.08 9.98 -4.24
C SER A 263 -0.07 10.37 -5.70
N PHE A 264 0.74 11.31 -6.18
CA PHE A 264 0.79 11.63 -7.60
C PHE A 264 2.14 11.19 -8.18
N PRO A 265 2.27 9.94 -8.67
CA PRO A 265 3.50 9.41 -9.26
C PRO A 265 3.68 9.89 -10.69
N VAL A 266 4.86 10.45 -10.98
CA VAL A 266 5.27 10.95 -12.29
C VAL A 266 6.49 10.16 -12.76
N ILE A 267 6.37 9.54 -13.95
CA ILE A 267 7.48 8.90 -14.65
C ILE A 267 8.19 9.98 -15.44
N LEU A 268 9.46 10.19 -15.15
CA LEU A 268 10.27 11.25 -15.72
C LEU A 268 10.94 10.79 -17.02
N SER A 269 10.96 11.68 -17.99
CA SER A 269 11.77 11.58 -19.21
C SER A 269 13.12 12.29 -19.10
N SER A 270 13.34 13.00 -17.99
CA SER A 270 14.60 13.70 -17.66
C SER A 270 15.18 13.21 -16.33
N ALA A 271 16.32 13.75 -15.91
CA ALA A 271 17.00 13.33 -14.70
C ALA A 271 16.21 13.68 -13.44
N VAL A 272 16.00 12.71 -12.54
CA VAL A 272 15.30 12.89 -11.24
C VAL A 272 15.86 14.06 -10.44
N LYS A 273 17.21 14.23 -10.44
CA LYS A 273 17.88 15.31 -9.70
C LYS A 273 17.47 16.70 -10.21
N GLU A 274 17.33 16.85 -11.53
CA GLU A 274 16.92 18.10 -12.16
C GLU A 274 15.49 18.46 -11.81
N VAL A 275 14.55 17.55 -12.03
CA VAL A 275 13.12 17.75 -11.71
C VAL A 275 12.91 18.00 -10.22
N SER A 276 13.54 17.21 -9.35
CA SER A 276 13.43 17.40 -7.89
C SER A 276 14.04 18.73 -7.44
N GLY A 277 15.16 19.15 -8.05
CA GLY A 277 15.77 20.45 -7.80
C GLY A 277 14.88 21.61 -8.22
N TYR A 278 14.24 21.51 -9.39
CA TYR A 278 13.28 22.48 -9.87
C TYR A 278 12.04 22.58 -8.95
N ALA A 279 11.40 21.44 -8.67
CA ALA A 279 10.22 21.40 -7.79
C ALA A 279 10.52 22.01 -6.41
N ARG A 280 11.68 21.69 -5.83
CA ARG A 280 12.12 22.22 -4.53
C ARG A 280 12.32 23.75 -4.57
N LYS A 281 12.90 24.30 -5.64
CA LYS A 281 13.04 25.77 -5.83
C LYS A 281 11.67 26.44 -5.86
N MET A 282 10.67 25.76 -6.43
CA MET A 282 9.28 26.24 -6.47
C MET A 282 8.48 25.95 -5.19
N GLY A 283 9.12 25.44 -4.12
CA GLY A 283 8.47 25.17 -2.84
C GLY A 283 7.68 23.86 -2.78
N VAL A 284 7.95 22.90 -3.68
CA VAL A 284 7.29 21.59 -3.70
C VAL A 284 8.32 20.49 -3.44
N GLU A 285 8.09 19.66 -2.41
CA GLU A 285 8.90 18.47 -2.14
C GLU A 285 8.54 17.35 -3.13
N THR A 286 9.52 16.56 -3.53
CA THR A 286 9.34 15.31 -4.26
C THR A 286 10.09 14.19 -3.58
N ARG A 287 9.64 12.95 -3.74
CA ARG A 287 10.32 11.74 -3.24
C ARG A 287 10.41 10.70 -4.34
N ARG A 288 11.39 9.80 -4.25
CA ARG A 288 11.40 8.58 -5.08
C ARG A 288 10.13 7.78 -4.81
N ALA A 289 9.58 7.17 -5.84
CA ALA A 289 8.31 6.43 -5.73
C ALA A 289 8.45 5.08 -5.00
N PHE A 290 9.62 4.44 -5.15
CA PHE A 290 9.88 3.08 -4.67
C PHE A 290 11.14 3.03 -3.79
N PRO A 291 11.15 3.74 -2.63
CA PRO A 291 12.25 3.63 -1.67
C PRO A 291 12.11 2.35 -0.85
N ASP A 292 13.21 1.85 -0.32
CA ASP A 292 13.26 0.69 0.58
C ASP A 292 12.55 -0.56 0.00
N THR A 293 12.70 -0.77 -1.31
CA THR A 293 12.13 -1.92 -2.03
C THR A 293 13.15 -3.05 -2.21
N ILE A 294 12.66 -4.24 -2.54
CA ILE A 294 13.48 -5.45 -2.69
C ILE A 294 14.59 -5.26 -3.73
N ILE A 295 14.32 -4.52 -4.81
CA ILE A 295 15.31 -4.29 -5.89
C ILE A 295 16.57 -3.58 -5.40
N GLU A 296 16.47 -2.81 -4.30
CA GLU A 296 17.65 -2.13 -3.71
C GLU A 296 18.59 -3.10 -2.99
N ALA A 297 18.14 -4.30 -2.65
CA ALA A 297 18.99 -5.36 -2.10
C ALA A 297 19.86 -6.06 -3.15
N TYR A 298 19.60 -5.80 -4.44
CA TYR A 298 20.30 -6.43 -5.57
C TYR A 298 20.91 -5.37 -6.51
N PRO A 299 21.82 -4.52 -6.04
CA PRO A 299 22.40 -3.43 -6.84
C PRO A 299 23.25 -3.92 -8.02
N GLU A 300 23.89 -5.10 -7.88
CA GLU A 300 24.77 -5.68 -8.89
C GLU A 300 24.00 -6.35 -10.05
N ASP A 301 22.74 -6.72 -9.84
CA ASP A 301 21.90 -7.42 -10.80
C ASP A 301 21.24 -6.48 -11.82
N GLN A 302 22.04 -5.66 -12.51
CA GLN A 302 21.52 -4.60 -13.39
C GLN A 302 20.66 -5.11 -14.57
N ASN A 303 20.84 -6.33 -15.01
CA ASN A 303 20.13 -6.94 -16.13
C ASN A 303 18.82 -7.64 -15.73
N HIS A 304 18.61 -7.87 -14.41
CA HIS A 304 17.39 -8.48 -13.93
C HIS A 304 16.32 -7.43 -13.65
N TRP A 305 15.08 -7.76 -13.92
CA TRP A 305 13.87 -6.93 -13.68
C TRP A 305 13.95 -5.53 -14.29
N PRO A 306 14.17 -5.42 -15.63
CA PRO A 306 14.45 -4.15 -16.30
C PRO A 306 13.29 -3.15 -16.15
N LYS A 307 12.03 -3.63 -16.14
CA LYS A 307 10.84 -2.78 -15.97
C LYS A 307 10.78 -2.18 -14.55
N ALA A 308 11.00 -3.00 -13.52
CA ALA A 308 11.04 -2.55 -12.12
C ALA A 308 12.18 -1.54 -11.90
N ARG A 309 13.39 -1.81 -12.42
CA ARG A 309 14.51 -0.87 -12.31
C ARG A 309 14.23 0.46 -12.97
N ARG A 310 13.72 0.44 -14.19
CA ARG A 310 13.33 1.66 -14.89
C ARG A 310 12.35 2.49 -14.07
N LEU A 311 11.28 1.88 -13.56
CA LEU A 311 10.30 2.56 -12.74
C LEU A 311 10.89 3.10 -11.43
N ALA A 312 11.72 2.31 -10.72
CA ALA A 312 12.37 2.73 -9.49
C ALA A 312 13.32 3.93 -9.70
N MET A 313 13.99 3.99 -10.85
CA MET A 313 14.94 5.07 -11.17
C MET A 313 14.26 6.33 -11.71
N SER A 314 13.14 6.22 -12.43
CA SER A 314 12.52 7.33 -13.15
C SER A 314 11.25 7.88 -12.53
N THR A 315 10.69 7.24 -11.46
CA THR A 315 9.41 7.67 -10.91
C THR A 315 9.59 8.47 -9.62
N VAL A 316 8.95 9.64 -9.56
CA VAL A 316 8.91 10.50 -8.37
C VAL A 316 7.48 10.78 -7.95
N LEU A 317 7.28 10.98 -6.65
CA LEU A 317 6.00 11.34 -6.06
C LEU A 317 5.91 12.84 -5.84
N PHE A 318 4.78 13.40 -6.22
CA PHE A 318 4.36 14.76 -5.87
C PHE A 318 3.31 14.74 -4.75
N PRO A 319 3.19 15.83 -3.98
CA PRO A 319 2.23 15.91 -2.89
C PRO A 319 0.79 15.73 -3.35
N LEU A 320 0.06 14.80 -2.72
CA LEU A 320 -1.36 14.62 -2.95
C LEU A 320 -2.05 14.16 -1.66
N TYR A 321 -2.78 15.06 -0.99
CA TYR A 321 -3.57 14.76 0.20
C TYR A 321 -4.71 15.76 0.37
N PRO A 322 -5.81 15.42 1.07
CA PRO A 322 -7.02 16.25 1.15
C PRO A 322 -6.81 17.65 1.73
N THR A 323 -5.78 17.85 2.56
CA THR A 323 -5.51 19.12 3.27
C THR A 323 -4.55 20.05 2.51
N LEU A 324 -4.26 19.80 1.23
CA LEU A 324 -3.37 20.66 0.42
C LEU A 324 -3.87 22.11 0.30
N GLY A 325 -5.20 22.30 0.21
CA GLY A 325 -5.79 23.62 -0.03
C GLY A 325 -5.65 24.08 -1.49
N LYS A 326 -6.50 25.03 -1.90
CA LYS A 326 -6.59 25.48 -3.31
C LYS A 326 -5.28 26.10 -3.82
N GLU A 327 -4.62 26.93 -3.03
CA GLU A 327 -3.39 27.61 -3.40
C GLU A 327 -2.25 26.63 -3.69
N ASN A 328 -2.04 25.63 -2.79
CA ASN A 328 -1.03 24.60 -3.00
C ASN A 328 -1.34 23.70 -4.20
N VAL A 329 -2.61 23.36 -4.42
CA VAL A 329 -3.03 22.62 -5.62
C VAL A 329 -2.69 23.40 -6.89
N GLN A 330 -2.95 24.71 -6.92
CA GLN A 330 -2.60 25.58 -8.06
C GLN A 330 -1.08 25.68 -8.25
N LEU A 331 -0.32 25.83 -7.17
CA LEU A 331 1.15 25.86 -7.22
C LEU A 331 1.72 24.56 -7.79
N ILE A 332 1.31 23.40 -7.25
CA ILE A 332 1.77 22.10 -7.75
C ILE A 332 1.36 21.90 -9.20
N SER A 333 0.14 22.28 -9.60
CA SER A 333 -0.33 22.21 -10.98
C SER A 333 0.56 23.02 -11.94
N ARG A 334 0.99 24.22 -11.51
CA ARG A 334 1.92 25.05 -12.30
C ARG A 334 3.28 24.36 -12.43
N VAL A 335 3.83 23.86 -11.31
CA VAL A 335 5.09 23.11 -11.32
C VAL A 335 5.01 21.92 -12.27
N LEU A 336 3.96 21.10 -12.18
CA LEU A 336 3.76 19.92 -13.05
C LEU A 336 3.67 20.27 -14.54
N SER A 337 3.15 21.45 -14.88
CA SER A 337 3.04 21.89 -16.29
C SER A 337 4.33 22.47 -16.86
N THR A 338 5.34 22.72 -16.04
CA THR A 338 6.61 23.37 -16.40
C THR A 338 7.84 22.59 -15.95
N LEU A 339 7.69 21.29 -15.65
CA LEU A 339 8.81 20.41 -15.32
C LEU A 339 9.81 20.36 -16.49
N PRO A 340 11.14 20.41 -16.20
CA PRO A 340 12.19 20.41 -17.22
C PRO A 340 12.35 19.07 -17.94
#